data_e7faf2d92a975fcf3842e81bdf0a831d
#
_entry.id   e7faf2d92a975fcf3842e81bdf0a831d
#
_cell.length_a   1.000
_cell.length_b   1.000
_cell.length_c   1.000
_cell.angle_alpha   90.00
_cell.angle_beta   90.00
_cell.angle_gamma   90.00
#
_symmetry.space_group_name_H-M   'P 1'
#
loop_
_entity.id
_entity.type
_entity.pdbx_description
1 polymer ?
#
loop_
_entity_poly.entity_id
_entity_poly.type
_entity_poly.pdbx_seq_one_letter_code
_entity_poly.pdbx_strand_id
1 'polypeptide(L)'
;MVTFYVVSEYSLTTPTNGGGEKILGRPMYDVARIKAITQGGKGLQLWTRDCVKDARELGWGHDDVIQLIQGLRHDEYIDSEWCDNGRDAWAACDACDACATHRVERIESINKSMRIEYFVKLAINKLGTMVMTISCHTS
;
A
#
# COMPACT_ATOMS: atom_id res chain seq x y z
N MET A 1 -16.79 -18.86 15.17
CA MET A 1 -15.78 -18.92 14.08
C MET A 1 -15.82 -17.59 13.32
N VAL A 2 -14.69 -16.95 13.17
CA VAL A 2 -14.60 -15.72 12.37
C VAL A 2 -14.32 -16.11 10.93
N THR A 3 -15.15 -15.65 10.01
CA THR A 3 -14.93 -15.83 8.58
C THR A 3 -14.25 -14.59 8.04
N PHE A 4 -13.05 -14.76 7.46
CA PHE A 4 -12.34 -13.66 6.84
C PHE A 4 -12.76 -13.50 5.40
N TYR A 5 -13.02 -12.26 5.01
CA TYR A 5 -13.39 -11.89 3.66
C TYR A 5 -12.20 -11.25 2.96
N VAL A 6 -11.65 -11.93 1.94
CA VAL A 6 -10.47 -11.47 1.22
C VAL A 6 -10.90 -10.58 0.06
N VAL A 7 -10.43 -9.34 0.05
CA VAL A 7 -10.77 -8.34 -0.98
C VAL A 7 -9.62 -8.08 -1.96
N SER A 8 -8.43 -8.63 -1.68
CA SER A 8 -7.28 -8.54 -2.59
C SER A 8 -7.33 -9.59 -3.69
N GLU A 9 -6.62 -9.34 -4.78
CA GLU A 9 -6.46 -10.30 -5.87
C GLU A 9 -5.81 -11.59 -5.40
N TYR A 10 -4.76 -11.48 -4.59
CA TYR A 10 -4.16 -12.65 -3.97
C TYR A 10 -5.14 -13.25 -2.97
N SER A 11 -5.49 -14.50 -3.16
CA SER A 11 -6.45 -15.23 -2.33
C SER A 11 -6.17 -16.73 -2.32
N LEU A 12 -4.93 -17.14 -2.63
CA LEU A 12 -4.53 -18.55 -2.64
C LEU A 12 -4.55 -19.17 -1.25
N THR A 13 -4.36 -18.36 -0.22
CA THR A 13 -4.50 -18.76 1.18
C THR A 13 -5.45 -17.78 1.86
N THR A 14 -5.91 -18.15 3.05
CA THR A 14 -6.72 -17.27 3.89
C THR A 14 -6.02 -17.06 5.22
N PRO A 15 -6.19 -15.90 5.86
CA PRO A 15 -5.54 -15.66 7.14
C PRO A 15 -6.17 -16.56 8.22
N THR A 16 -5.33 -17.03 9.14
CA THR A 16 -5.76 -17.81 10.29
C THR A 16 -6.08 -16.93 11.48
N ASN A 17 -5.26 -15.88 11.67
CA ASN A 17 -5.32 -15.00 12.84
C ASN A 17 -5.68 -13.55 12.49
N GLY A 18 -5.90 -13.22 11.21
CA GLY A 18 -6.25 -11.88 10.78
C GLY A 18 -5.03 -11.00 10.48
N GLY A 19 -5.17 -9.70 10.76
CA GLY A 19 -4.15 -8.72 10.41
C GLY A 19 -2.81 -8.97 11.07
N GLY A 20 -1.74 -8.71 10.33
CA GLY A 20 -0.37 -8.88 10.78
C GLY A 20 0.22 -10.26 10.53
N GLU A 21 -0.59 -11.25 10.19
CA GLU A 21 -0.09 -12.58 9.88
C GLU A 21 0.75 -12.54 8.60
N LYS A 22 2.00 -13.03 8.70
CA LYS A 22 2.93 -12.99 7.56
C LYS A 22 2.59 -14.01 6.50
N ILE A 23 2.78 -13.61 5.25
CA ILE A 23 2.68 -14.48 4.08
C ILE A 23 4.10 -14.77 3.62
N LEU A 24 4.46 -16.05 3.57
CA LEU A 24 5.83 -16.44 3.21
C LEU A 24 6.12 -16.21 1.73
N GLY A 25 7.35 -15.82 1.44
CA GLY A 25 7.95 -15.92 0.13
C GLY A 25 8.34 -14.62 -0.53
N ARG A 26 7.64 -14.22 -1.55
CA ARG A 26 8.04 -13.21 -2.53
C ARG A 26 6.91 -12.21 -2.73
N PRO A 27 7.14 -11.12 -3.45
CA PRO A 27 6.07 -10.16 -3.75
C PRO A 27 4.83 -10.84 -4.33
N MET A 28 3.65 -10.47 -3.81
CA MET A 28 2.37 -10.96 -4.32
C MET A 28 2.00 -10.26 -5.61
N TYR A 29 2.48 -9.04 -5.81
CA TYR A 29 2.10 -8.19 -6.94
C TYR A 29 3.33 -7.68 -7.67
N ASP A 30 3.27 -7.72 -9.01
CA ASP A 30 4.35 -7.22 -9.86
C ASP A 30 4.34 -5.68 -9.84
N VAL A 31 5.49 -5.09 -9.58
CA VAL A 31 5.68 -3.62 -9.58
C VAL A 31 5.29 -3.01 -10.92
N ALA A 32 5.64 -3.67 -12.03
CA ALA A 32 5.27 -3.17 -13.37
C ALA A 32 3.76 -3.09 -13.53
N ARG A 33 3.04 -4.06 -12.98
CA ARG A 33 1.57 -4.09 -13.03
C ARG A 33 0.97 -3.00 -12.15
N ILE A 34 1.52 -2.80 -10.95
CA ILE A 34 1.11 -1.71 -10.04
C ILE A 34 1.23 -0.37 -10.75
N LYS A 35 2.35 -0.12 -11.41
CA LYS A 35 2.59 1.11 -12.15
C LYS A 35 1.65 1.27 -13.34
N ALA A 36 1.36 0.18 -14.05
CA ALA A 36 0.45 0.21 -15.19
C ALA A 36 -0.98 0.57 -14.76
N ILE A 37 -1.46 0.02 -13.64
CA ILE A 37 -2.79 0.31 -13.11
C ILE A 37 -2.91 1.78 -12.71
N THR A 38 -1.87 2.36 -12.12
CA THR A 38 -1.89 3.72 -11.60
C THR A 38 -1.38 4.78 -12.59
N GLN A 39 -1.03 4.37 -13.79
CA GLN A 39 -0.53 5.29 -14.81
C GLN A 39 -1.56 6.37 -15.13
N GLY A 40 -1.10 7.60 -15.21
CA GLY A 40 -1.97 8.74 -15.48
C GLY A 40 -2.83 9.17 -14.30
N GLY A 41 -2.52 8.70 -13.10
CA GLY A 41 -3.25 9.08 -11.89
C GLY A 41 -4.53 8.30 -11.65
N LYS A 42 -4.71 7.20 -12.37
CA LYS A 42 -5.91 6.34 -12.26
C LYS A 42 -5.64 5.15 -11.34
N GLY A 43 -6.69 4.43 -11.00
CA GLY A 43 -6.61 3.12 -10.38
C GLY A 43 -5.98 3.09 -8.99
N LEU A 44 -5.92 4.21 -8.30
CA LEU A 44 -5.42 4.27 -6.93
C LEU A 44 -6.55 4.60 -5.97
N GLN A 45 -6.57 3.89 -4.83
CA GLN A 45 -7.46 4.23 -3.74
C GLN A 45 -6.69 4.19 -2.41
N LEU A 46 -6.86 5.22 -1.59
CA LEU A 46 -6.42 5.23 -0.20
C LEU A 46 -7.44 4.39 0.57
N TRP A 47 -7.11 3.11 0.76
CA TRP A 47 -8.09 2.08 1.09
C TRP A 47 -8.53 2.11 2.55
N THR A 48 -7.63 2.41 3.48
CA THR A 48 -7.92 2.39 4.91
C THR A 48 -8.02 3.80 5.48
N ARG A 49 -8.69 3.91 6.64
CA ARG A 49 -8.71 5.18 7.40
C ARG A 49 -7.31 5.59 7.80
N ASP A 50 -6.47 4.63 8.18
CA ASP A 50 -5.08 4.91 8.56
C ASP A 50 -4.30 5.46 7.40
N CYS A 51 -4.50 4.94 6.20
CA CYS A 51 -3.84 5.46 5.00
C CYS A 51 -4.27 6.91 4.69
N VAL A 52 -5.56 7.20 4.80
CA VAL A 52 -6.07 8.56 4.62
C VAL A 52 -5.48 9.51 5.66
N LYS A 53 -5.40 9.06 6.90
CA LYS A 53 -4.80 9.83 7.99
C LYS A 53 -3.31 10.06 7.75
N ASP A 54 -2.57 9.02 7.34
CA ASP A 54 -1.15 9.10 7.02
C ASP A 54 -0.88 10.17 5.95
N ALA A 55 -1.63 10.13 4.85
CA ALA A 55 -1.50 11.11 3.77
C ALA A 55 -1.79 12.53 4.26
N ARG A 56 -2.83 12.69 5.09
CA ARG A 56 -3.19 13.97 5.66
C ARG A 56 -2.08 14.52 6.55
N GLU A 57 -1.48 13.69 7.37
CA GLU A 57 -0.37 14.08 8.25
C GLU A 57 0.87 14.50 7.46
N LEU A 58 1.10 13.89 6.30
CA LEU A 58 2.18 14.28 5.39
C LEU A 58 1.86 15.55 4.60
N GLY A 59 0.62 16.01 4.63
CA GLY A 59 0.16 17.11 3.76
C GLY A 59 0.02 16.70 2.31
N TRP A 60 -0.21 15.41 2.07
CA TRP A 60 -0.27 14.83 0.73
C TRP A 60 -1.70 14.75 0.20
N GLY A 61 -1.84 15.02 -1.11
CA GLY A 61 -3.03 14.67 -1.87
C GLY A 61 -2.84 13.37 -2.62
N HIS A 62 -3.85 13.01 -3.41
CA HIS A 62 -3.86 11.80 -4.22
C HIS A 62 -2.64 11.72 -5.16
N ASP A 63 -2.30 12.86 -5.79
CA ASP A 63 -1.18 12.92 -6.75
C ASP A 63 0.17 12.60 -6.11
N ASP A 64 0.36 12.95 -4.84
CA ASP A 64 1.59 12.64 -4.13
C ASP A 64 1.75 11.12 -3.94
N VAL A 65 0.66 10.45 -3.58
CA VAL A 65 0.66 8.99 -3.42
C VAL A 65 0.89 8.31 -4.77
N ILE A 66 0.25 8.79 -5.84
CA ILE A 66 0.50 8.29 -7.21
C ILE A 66 1.97 8.42 -7.56
N GLN A 67 2.58 9.56 -7.29
CA GLN A 67 3.98 9.79 -7.59
C GLN A 67 4.89 8.82 -6.83
N LEU A 68 4.58 8.57 -5.57
CA LEU A 68 5.32 7.60 -4.76
C LEU A 68 5.21 6.18 -5.36
N ILE A 69 4.00 5.76 -5.68
CA ILE A 69 3.73 4.44 -6.26
C ILE A 69 4.42 4.29 -7.63
N GLN A 70 4.39 5.33 -8.46
CA GLN A 70 5.05 5.30 -9.76
C GLN A 70 6.58 5.22 -9.66
N GLY A 71 7.14 5.58 -8.52
CA GLY A 71 8.57 5.47 -8.25
C GLY A 71 9.01 4.14 -7.65
N LEU A 72 8.11 3.21 -7.38
CA LEU A 72 8.45 1.92 -6.78
C LEU A 72 9.38 1.09 -7.65
N ARG A 73 10.28 0.34 -6.98
CA ARG A 73 11.22 -0.56 -7.62
C ARG A 73 11.12 -1.95 -6.99
N HIS A 74 11.46 -2.97 -7.76
CA HIS A 74 11.41 -4.37 -7.30
C HIS A 74 12.27 -4.62 -6.07
N ASP A 75 13.43 -3.95 -5.98
CA ASP A 75 14.39 -4.15 -4.88
C ASP A 75 13.97 -3.46 -3.58
N GLU A 76 12.85 -2.75 -3.58
CA GLU A 76 12.34 -2.05 -2.39
C GLU A 76 11.35 -2.89 -1.57
N TYR A 77 11.04 -4.08 -2.03
CA TYR A 77 10.15 -5.00 -1.33
C TYR A 77 10.74 -5.44 0.01
N ILE A 78 9.89 -5.49 1.05
CA ILE A 78 10.26 -5.93 2.40
C ILE A 78 9.66 -7.29 2.70
N ASP A 79 8.35 -7.37 2.79
CA ASP A 79 7.63 -8.60 3.11
C ASP A 79 6.16 -8.51 2.69
N SER A 80 5.43 -9.58 2.92
CA SER A 80 4.00 -9.64 2.67
C SER A 80 3.28 -10.08 3.93
N GLU A 81 2.10 -9.51 4.16
CA GLU A 81 1.28 -9.86 5.32
C GLU A 81 -0.20 -9.64 5.04
N TRP A 82 -1.03 -10.29 5.82
CA TRP A 82 -2.46 -10.00 5.84
C TRP A 82 -2.73 -8.73 6.62
N CYS A 83 -3.54 -7.84 6.06
CA CYS A 83 -3.93 -6.59 6.69
C CYS A 83 -5.43 -6.52 6.84
N ASP A 84 -5.89 -6.01 7.99
CA ASP A 84 -7.28 -5.63 8.15
C ASP A 84 -7.53 -4.32 7.41
N ASN A 85 -8.69 -4.18 6.79
CA ASN A 85 -9.01 -2.91 6.15
C ASN A 85 -9.65 -1.90 7.10
N GLY A 86 -10.01 -2.32 8.31
CA GLY A 86 -10.54 -1.45 9.37
C GLY A 86 -11.90 -0.83 9.07
N ARG A 87 -12.64 -1.36 8.08
CA ARG A 87 -13.81 -0.66 7.56
C ARG A 87 -15.14 -1.11 8.11
N ASP A 88 -15.27 -2.36 8.55
CA ASP A 88 -16.58 -2.88 8.88
C ASP A 88 -16.53 -4.04 9.86
N ALA A 89 -17.73 -4.52 10.22
CA ALA A 89 -17.91 -5.66 11.12
C ALA A 89 -17.57 -7.00 10.44
N TRP A 90 -17.38 -7.00 9.14
CA TRP A 90 -16.93 -8.17 8.39
C TRP A 90 -15.41 -8.18 8.44
N ALA A 91 -14.82 -9.26 8.81
CA ALA A 91 -13.38 -9.36 8.89
C ALA A 91 -12.74 -9.32 7.50
N ALA A 92 -12.89 -8.18 6.82
CA ALA A 92 -12.31 -7.96 5.51
C ALA A 92 -10.80 -7.79 5.64
N CYS A 93 -10.05 -8.46 4.79
CA CYS A 93 -8.60 -8.43 4.82
C CYS A 93 -8.00 -8.44 3.42
N ASP A 94 -6.77 -7.96 3.34
CA ASP A 94 -6.00 -7.86 2.11
C ASP A 94 -4.66 -8.54 2.30
N ALA A 95 -4.22 -9.32 1.32
CA ALA A 95 -2.84 -9.74 1.25
C ALA A 95 -2.02 -8.56 0.69
N CYS A 96 -1.14 -8.00 1.49
CA CYS A 96 -0.42 -6.78 1.19
C CYS A 96 1.07 -7.03 1.00
N ASP A 97 1.67 -6.33 0.04
CA ASP A 97 3.11 -6.19 -0.07
C ASP A 97 3.54 -4.91 0.61
N ALA A 98 4.58 -5.00 1.43
CA ALA A 98 5.21 -3.86 2.08
C ALA A 98 6.50 -3.51 1.36
N CYS A 99 6.70 -2.22 1.11
CA CYS A 99 7.87 -1.69 0.42
C CYS A 99 8.45 -0.51 1.18
N ALA A 100 9.78 -0.34 1.11
CA ALA A 100 10.46 0.86 1.56
C ALA A 100 10.95 1.60 0.32
N THR A 101 10.41 2.78 0.08
CA THR A 101 10.75 3.58 -1.09
C THR A 101 11.13 5.00 -0.70
N HIS A 102 11.55 5.80 -1.66
CA HIS A 102 12.05 7.15 -1.39
C HIS A 102 11.42 8.16 -2.34
N ARG A 103 11.30 9.38 -1.85
CA ARG A 103 10.88 10.52 -2.65
C ARG A 103 11.69 11.74 -2.23
N VAL A 104 12.06 12.57 -3.18
CA VAL A 104 12.73 13.84 -2.89
C VAL A 104 11.68 14.87 -2.50
N GLU A 105 11.84 15.43 -1.30
CA GLU A 105 10.95 16.45 -0.76
C GLU A 105 11.68 17.79 -0.64
N ARG A 106 10.99 18.85 -0.99
CA ARG A 106 11.47 20.21 -0.76
C ARG A 106 11.11 20.64 0.65
N ILE A 107 12.13 20.91 1.49
CA ILE A 107 11.93 21.37 2.87
C ILE A 107 12.15 22.88 2.91
N GLU A 108 11.07 23.65 2.88
CA GLU A 108 11.12 25.11 2.79
C GLU A 108 11.81 25.74 4.01
N SER A 109 11.58 25.21 5.20
CA SER A 109 12.15 25.76 6.43
C SER A 109 13.67 25.77 6.45
N ILE A 110 14.32 24.86 5.71
CA ILE A 110 15.78 24.79 5.62
C ILE A 110 16.29 25.04 4.21
N ASN A 111 15.41 25.38 3.28
CA ASN A 111 15.71 25.69 1.88
C ASN A 111 16.54 24.58 1.20
N LYS A 112 16.18 23.32 1.46
CA LYS A 112 16.86 22.15 0.92
C LYS A 112 15.88 21.12 0.39
N SER A 113 16.34 20.32 -0.58
CA SER A 113 15.65 19.11 -1.01
C SER A 113 16.28 17.92 -0.30
N MET A 114 15.47 17.03 0.23
CA MET A 114 15.93 15.85 0.93
C MET A 114 15.26 14.61 0.38
N ARG A 115 15.98 13.50 0.37
CA ARG A 115 15.46 12.19 0.00
C ARG A 115 14.89 11.54 1.25
N ILE A 116 13.58 11.39 1.28
CA ILE A 116 12.85 10.85 2.45
C ILE A 116 12.42 9.43 2.16
N GLU A 117 12.60 8.54 3.13
CA GLU A 117 12.13 7.16 3.04
C GLU A 117 10.70 7.05 3.53
N TYR A 118 9.90 6.32 2.76
CA TYR A 118 8.50 6.03 3.09
C TYR A 118 8.27 4.53 3.09
N PHE A 119 7.44 4.07 4.02
CA PHE A 119 6.95 2.70 4.04
C PHE A 119 5.53 2.67 3.47
N VAL A 120 5.31 1.81 2.49
CA VAL A 120 4.05 1.69 1.78
C VAL A 120 3.59 0.24 1.84
N LYS A 121 2.34 0.03 2.24
CA LYS A 121 1.68 -1.28 2.09
C LYS A 121 0.59 -1.14 1.05
N LEU A 122 0.54 -2.09 0.12
CA LEU A 122 -0.43 -2.04 -0.97
C LEU A 122 -0.87 -3.44 -1.40
N ALA A 123 -1.99 -3.47 -2.08
CA ALA A 123 -2.56 -4.68 -2.66
C ALA A 123 -3.26 -4.31 -3.97
N ILE A 124 -3.45 -5.28 -4.84
CA ILE A 124 -4.31 -5.13 -6.02
C ILE A 124 -5.66 -5.76 -5.67
N ASN A 125 -6.76 -5.12 -6.06
CA ASN A 125 -8.10 -5.62 -5.81
C ASN A 125 -8.40 -6.88 -6.65
N LYS A 126 -9.47 -7.59 -6.32
CA LYS A 126 -9.83 -8.85 -7.00
C LYS A 126 -10.00 -8.70 -8.51
N LEU A 127 -10.50 -7.58 -8.97
CA LEU A 127 -10.71 -7.33 -10.40
C LEU A 127 -9.42 -6.98 -11.15
N GLY A 128 -8.33 -6.68 -10.43
CA GLY A 128 -7.08 -6.28 -11.04
C GLY A 128 -7.10 -4.88 -11.63
N THR A 129 -8.02 -4.04 -11.20
CA THR A 129 -8.27 -2.70 -11.78
C THR A 129 -7.81 -1.57 -10.88
N MET A 130 -7.44 -1.87 -9.64
CA MET A 130 -7.16 -0.84 -8.64
C MET A 130 -6.05 -1.27 -7.71
N VAL A 131 -5.15 -0.35 -7.40
CA VAL A 131 -4.17 -0.49 -6.33
C VAL A 131 -4.79 0.11 -5.06
N MET A 132 -4.92 -0.72 -4.04
CA MET A 132 -5.40 -0.32 -2.73
C MET A 132 -4.19 -0.01 -1.86
N THR A 133 -4.04 1.25 -1.45
CA THR A 133 -2.95 1.65 -0.55
C THR A 133 -3.45 1.52 0.89
N ILE A 134 -2.80 0.64 1.65
CA ILE A 134 -3.21 0.29 3.01
C ILE A 134 -2.56 1.21 4.04
N SER A 135 -1.32 1.59 3.81
CA SER A 135 -0.62 2.56 4.66
C SER A 135 0.49 3.24 3.86
N CYS A 136 0.84 4.45 4.27
CA CYS A 136 1.90 5.24 3.64
C CYS A 136 2.43 6.22 4.68
N HIS A 137 3.62 5.94 5.23
CA HIS A 137 4.18 6.78 6.30
C HIS A 137 5.70 6.77 6.28
N THR A 138 6.30 7.75 6.96
CA THR A 138 7.74 7.77 7.17
C THR A 138 8.14 6.80 8.27
N SER A 139 9.40 6.45 8.28
CA SER A 139 9.96 5.60 9.34
C SER A 139 9.96 6.26 10.70
#